data_8c925c8ead0b5640f72a130ad8d7b8dd
#
_entry.id   8c925c8ead0b5640f72a130ad8d7b8dd
#
_cell.length_a   1.000
_cell.length_b   1.000
_cell.length_c   1.000
_cell.angle_alpha   90.00
_cell.angle_beta   90.00
_cell.angle_gamma   90.00
#
_symmetry.space_group_name_H-M   'P 1'
#
loop_
_entity.id
_entity.type
_entity.pdbx_description
1 polymer ?
#
loop_
_entity_poly.entity_id
_entity_poly.type
_entity_poly.pdbx_seq_one_letter_code
_entity_poly.pdbx_strand_id
1 'polypeptide(L)'
;IRDAQESRGLGDVYKRQAMPYDQIPPCHNYKKDSAIAGMLPALKAASAERVEKDRDLQIAKEDIAMMKQRIKDNKLSLNKKVREQENASLEERRKSINQERKTRFAQMAKDDAAKYKIYRLTLDDINAPELPLANPEKDNEQFMHVAEDPTAELDDSPEYPSGLDPELREGINIVQDMLKQQTSTK
;
A
#
# COMPACT_ATOMS: atom_id res chain seq x y z
N ILE A 1 22.59 -2.20 -2.53
CA ILE A 1 21.54 -3.20 -2.87
C ILE A 1 20.93 -2.88 -4.23
N ARG A 2 20.64 -1.63 -4.54
CA ARG A 2 20.20 -1.20 -5.88
C ARG A 2 21.27 -1.46 -6.95
N ASP A 3 22.52 -1.17 -6.63
CA ASP A 3 23.63 -1.39 -7.55
C ASP A 3 23.77 -2.84 -8.02
N ALA A 4 23.43 -3.80 -7.14
CA ALA A 4 23.48 -5.22 -7.51
C ALA A 4 22.35 -5.64 -8.46
N GLN A 5 21.25 -4.91 -8.49
CA GLN A 5 20.11 -5.16 -9.37
C GLN A 5 20.29 -4.45 -10.72
N GLU A 6 20.88 -3.28 -10.71
CA GLU A 6 21.21 -2.51 -11.92
C GLU A 6 22.37 -3.12 -12.71
N SER A 7 23.25 -3.86 -12.05
CA SER A 7 24.35 -4.57 -12.70
C SER A 7 23.93 -5.85 -13.43
N ARG A 8 22.68 -6.28 -13.33
CA ARG A 8 22.14 -7.43 -14.07
C ARG A 8 21.42 -6.98 -15.34
N GLY A 9 22.01 -7.26 -16.49
CA GLY A 9 21.45 -6.94 -17.79
C GLY A 9 21.81 -5.56 -18.30
N LEU A 10 20.84 -4.78 -18.74
CA LEU A 10 21.04 -3.44 -19.32
C LEU A 10 21.77 -2.46 -18.38
N GLY A 11 21.62 -2.60 -17.07
CA GLY A 11 22.27 -1.74 -16.08
C GLY A 11 23.79 -1.77 -16.18
N ASP A 12 24.38 -2.92 -16.46
CA ASP A 12 25.84 -3.06 -16.55
C ASP A 12 26.43 -2.38 -17.79
N VAL A 13 25.66 -2.35 -18.88
CA VAL A 13 26.05 -1.65 -20.12
C VAL A 13 25.97 -0.14 -19.93
N TYR A 14 24.95 0.35 -19.24
CA TYR A 14 24.74 1.79 -19.01
C TYR A 14 25.61 2.36 -17.90
N LYS A 15 26.11 1.56 -16.98
CA LYS A 15 26.97 2.01 -15.88
C LYS A 15 28.28 2.66 -16.39
N ARG A 16 28.78 2.21 -17.53
CA ARG A 16 29.97 2.80 -18.20
C ARG A 16 29.66 4.05 -19.02
N GLN A 17 28.37 4.28 -19.32
CA GLN A 17 27.88 5.37 -20.15
C GLN A 17 26.96 6.33 -19.40
N ALA A 18 26.90 6.22 -18.07
CA ALA A 18 26.09 7.11 -17.26
C ALA A 18 26.51 8.57 -17.55
N MET A 19 25.55 9.34 -18.03
CA MET A 19 25.78 10.75 -18.26
C MET A 19 26.06 11.44 -16.91
N PRO A 20 27.04 12.33 -16.85
CA PRO A 20 27.27 13.11 -15.65
C PRO A 20 26.00 13.89 -15.31
N TYR A 21 25.57 13.83 -14.07
CA TYR A 21 24.43 14.60 -13.56
C TYR A 21 24.91 15.57 -12.50
N ASP A 22 24.26 16.71 -12.44
CA ASP A 22 24.57 17.72 -11.43
C ASP A 22 24.18 17.20 -10.04
N GLN A 23 25.13 17.16 -9.14
CA GLN A 23 24.85 16.82 -7.74
C GLN A 23 24.32 18.06 -7.05
N ILE A 24 23.10 17.99 -6.55
CA ILE A 24 22.52 19.04 -5.73
C ILE A 24 23.22 19.01 -4.36
N PRO A 25 23.94 20.08 -3.97
CA PRO A 25 24.57 20.12 -2.67
C PRO A 25 23.53 20.06 -1.55
N PRO A 26 23.85 19.42 -0.42
CA PRO A 26 22.93 19.37 0.71
C PRO A 26 22.64 20.79 1.21
N CYS A 27 21.38 21.03 1.60
CA CYS A 27 20.97 22.30 2.17
C CYS A 27 21.63 22.50 3.54
N HIS A 28 22.53 23.46 3.65
CA HIS A 28 23.26 23.74 4.90
C HIS A 28 22.40 24.52 5.94
N ASN A 29 21.30 25.13 5.51
CA ASN A 29 20.42 25.89 6.38
C ASN A 29 19.23 25.08 6.92
N TYR A 30 19.23 23.75 6.71
CA TYR A 30 18.20 22.88 7.21
C TYR A 30 18.29 22.76 8.74
N LYS A 31 17.27 23.28 9.43
CA LYS A 31 17.08 23.05 10.87
C LYS A 31 16.12 21.87 11.06
N LYS A 32 16.61 20.84 11.69
CA LYS A 32 15.78 19.68 12.01
C LYS A 32 14.75 20.05 13.06
N ASP A 33 13.48 19.78 12.80
CA ASP A 33 12.42 19.99 13.79
C ASP A 33 12.57 18.95 14.91
N SER A 34 12.90 19.44 16.12
CA SER A 34 13.09 18.61 17.30
C SER A 34 11.78 18.13 17.93
N ALA A 35 10.67 18.82 17.66
CA ALA A 35 9.37 18.45 18.22
C ALA A 35 8.90 17.08 17.75
N ILE A 36 9.08 16.78 16.45
CA ILE A 36 8.75 15.47 15.88
C ILE A 36 9.63 14.35 16.47
N ALA A 37 10.92 14.65 16.68
CA ALA A 37 11.87 13.65 17.19
C ALA A 37 11.47 13.11 18.58
N GLY A 38 10.89 13.94 19.43
CA GLY A 38 10.40 13.55 20.76
C GLY A 38 9.18 12.63 20.73
N MET A 39 8.33 12.77 19.71
CA MET A 39 7.11 11.96 19.57
C MET A 39 7.35 10.59 18.93
N LEU A 40 8.46 10.42 18.17
CA LEU A 40 8.73 9.21 17.39
C LEU A 40 8.64 7.90 18.18
N PRO A 41 9.17 7.76 19.41
CA PRO A 41 9.09 6.51 20.14
C PRO A 41 7.63 6.10 20.45
N ALA A 42 6.81 7.05 20.89
CA ALA A 42 5.41 6.81 21.20
C ALA A 42 4.59 6.48 19.96
N LEU A 43 4.82 7.20 18.85
CA LEU A 43 4.16 6.93 17.56
C LEU A 43 4.53 5.55 17.02
N LYS A 44 5.80 5.16 17.10
CA LYS A 44 6.26 3.82 16.69
C LYS A 44 5.62 2.71 17.52
N ALA A 45 5.51 2.88 18.84
CA ALA A 45 4.87 1.90 19.69
C ALA A 45 3.38 1.73 19.39
N ALA A 46 2.65 2.84 19.24
CA ALA A 46 1.24 2.83 18.91
C ALA A 46 0.98 2.24 17.50
N SER A 47 1.81 2.59 16.52
CA SER A 47 1.73 2.02 15.17
C SER A 47 2.02 0.53 15.17
N ALA A 48 3.06 0.08 15.86
CA ALA A 48 3.40 -1.34 15.95
C ALA A 48 2.25 -2.17 16.51
N GLU A 49 1.59 -1.69 17.55
CA GLU A 49 0.42 -2.36 18.14
C GLU A 49 -0.75 -2.48 17.15
N ARG A 50 -1.04 -1.44 16.38
CA ARG A 50 -2.11 -1.47 15.35
C ARG A 50 -1.76 -2.39 14.20
N VAL A 51 -0.51 -2.32 13.70
CA VAL A 51 0.00 -3.17 12.62
C VAL A 51 -0.04 -4.66 12.98
N GLU A 52 0.17 -5.01 14.25
CA GLU A 52 0.03 -6.39 14.71
C GLU A 52 -1.42 -6.87 14.77
N LYS A 53 -2.37 -5.97 14.96
CA LYS A 53 -3.81 -6.28 15.02
C LYS A 53 -4.49 -6.24 13.65
N ASP A 54 -3.89 -5.55 12.69
CA ASP A 54 -4.47 -5.39 11.35
C ASP A 54 -4.31 -6.67 10.52
N ARG A 55 -5.43 -7.25 10.13
CA ARG A 55 -5.46 -8.53 9.40
C ARG A 55 -4.90 -8.44 7.99
N ASP A 56 -5.08 -7.31 7.28
CA ASP A 56 -4.55 -7.15 5.93
C ASP A 56 -3.03 -7.03 5.95
N LEU A 57 -2.48 -6.31 6.93
CA LEU A 57 -1.03 -6.23 7.12
C LEU A 57 -0.43 -7.58 7.57
N GLN A 58 -1.18 -8.40 8.32
CA GLN A 58 -0.75 -9.77 8.64
C GLN A 58 -0.73 -10.66 7.40
N ILE A 59 -1.76 -10.59 6.55
CA ILE A 59 -1.80 -11.31 5.27
C ILE A 59 -0.59 -10.92 4.40
N ALA A 60 -0.29 -9.61 4.31
CA ALA A 60 0.87 -9.13 3.56
C ALA A 60 2.19 -9.69 4.13
N LYS A 61 2.34 -9.77 5.45
CA LYS A 61 3.52 -10.38 6.09
C LYS A 61 3.64 -11.88 5.78
N GLU A 62 2.52 -12.61 5.81
CA GLU A 62 2.47 -14.02 5.43
C GLU A 62 2.90 -14.23 3.97
N ASP A 63 2.39 -13.39 3.06
CA ASP A 63 2.71 -13.45 1.63
C ASP A 63 4.20 -13.13 1.37
N ILE A 64 4.74 -12.13 2.04
CA ILE A 64 6.17 -11.80 2.00
C ILE A 64 7.02 -12.97 2.51
N ALA A 65 6.61 -13.63 3.59
CA ALA A 65 7.33 -14.77 4.15
C ALA A 65 7.33 -15.96 3.17
N MET A 66 6.17 -16.27 2.57
CA MET A 66 6.07 -17.31 1.53
C MET A 66 6.92 -16.98 0.30
N MET A 67 6.90 -15.74 -0.15
CA MET A 67 7.71 -15.30 -1.29
C MET A 67 9.21 -15.44 -0.99
N LYS A 68 9.65 -14.98 0.19
CA LYS A 68 11.05 -15.13 0.63
C LYS A 68 11.48 -16.59 0.69
N GLN A 69 10.61 -17.47 1.20
CA GLN A 69 10.90 -18.90 1.23
C GLN A 69 11.04 -19.48 -0.18
N ARG A 70 10.11 -19.13 -1.08
CA ARG A 70 10.15 -19.57 -2.48
C ARG A 70 11.42 -19.12 -3.20
N ILE A 71 11.85 -17.87 -2.96
CA ILE A 71 13.09 -17.33 -3.52
C ILE A 71 14.31 -18.07 -2.95
N LYS A 72 14.30 -18.35 -1.63
CA LYS A 72 15.40 -19.08 -0.97
C LYS A 72 15.53 -20.51 -1.49
N ASP A 73 14.41 -21.19 -1.64
CA ASP A 73 14.39 -22.58 -2.12
C ASP A 73 14.81 -22.66 -3.59
N ASN A 74 14.51 -21.62 -4.37
CA ASN A 74 14.87 -21.47 -5.79
C ASN A 74 14.65 -22.75 -6.62
N LYS A 75 13.59 -23.48 -6.29
CA LYS A 75 13.22 -24.74 -6.92
C LYS A 75 11.78 -24.67 -7.40
N LEU A 76 11.55 -25.17 -8.60
CA LEU A 76 10.25 -25.30 -9.20
C LEU A 76 10.03 -26.74 -9.61
N SER A 77 8.91 -27.33 -9.21
CA SER A 77 8.56 -28.68 -9.64
C SER A 77 8.19 -28.67 -11.13
N LEU A 78 8.79 -29.57 -11.90
CA LEU A 78 8.41 -29.83 -13.29
C LEU A 78 7.25 -30.83 -13.41
N ASN A 79 6.85 -31.44 -12.30
CA ASN A 79 5.74 -32.38 -12.28
C ASN A 79 4.41 -31.62 -12.37
N LYS A 80 3.64 -31.88 -13.45
CA LYS A 80 2.37 -31.23 -13.72
C LYS A 80 1.38 -31.36 -12.55
N LYS A 81 1.22 -32.56 -11.99
CA LYS A 81 0.29 -32.80 -10.88
C LYS A 81 0.64 -31.98 -9.63
N VAL A 82 1.94 -31.87 -9.31
CA VAL A 82 2.41 -31.06 -8.18
C VAL A 82 2.10 -29.58 -8.42
N ARG A 83 2.34 -29.09 -9.62
CA ARG A 83 2.03 -27.72 -10.00
C ARG A 83 0.54 -27.40 -9.95
N GLU A 84 -0.30 -28.31 -10.43
CA GLU A 84 -1.75 -28.17 -10.35
C GLU A 84 -2.24 -28.12 -8.90
N GLN A 85 -1.67 -28.93 -8.02
CA GLN A 85 -1.99 -28.90 -6.59
C GLN A 85 -1.52 -27.60 -5.91
N GLU A 86 -0.31 -27.12 -6.22
CA GLU A 86 0.20 -25.86 -5.71
C GLU A 86 -0.70 -24.69 -6.15
N ASN A 87 -1.09 -24.63 -7.42
CA ASN A 87 -1.97 -23.60 -7.94
C ASN A 87 -3.36 -23.67 -7.30
N ALA A 88 -3.94 -24.86 -7.18
CA ALA A 88 -5.24 -25.05 -6.53
C ALA A 88 -5.22 -24.56 -5.07
N SER A 89 -4.15 -24.85 -4.32
CA SER A 89 -4.01 -24.41 -2.94
C SER A 89 -3.87 -22.88 -2.83
N LEU A 90 -3.16 -22.24 -3.77
CA LEU A 90 -3.05 -20.78 -3.82
C LEU A 90 -4.38 -20.11 -4.15
N GLU A 91 -5.13 -20.67 -5.10
CA GLU A 91 -6.47 -20.19 -5.43
C GLU A 91 -7.46 -20.33 -4.26
N GLU A 92 -7.44 -21.46 -3.58
CA GLU A 92 -8.28 -21.69 -2.40
C GLU A 92 -7.97 -20.69 -1.30
N ARG A 93 -6.67 -20.45 -1.03
CA ARG A 93 -6.23 -19.41 -0.09
C ARG A 93 -6.73 -18.03 -0.52
N ARG A 94 -6.59 -17.66 -1.80
CA ARG A 94 -7.08 -16.36 -2.34
C ARG A 94 -8.58 -16.22 -2.13
N LYS A 95 -9.37 -17.24 -2.48
CA LYS A 95 -10.83 -17.24 -2.29
C LYS A 95 -11.22 -17.09 -0.82
N SER A 96 -10.53 -17.78 0.08
CA SER A 96 -10.76 -17.66 1.52
C SER A 96 -10.48 -16.25 2.03
N ILE A 97 -9.35 -15.66 1.64
CA ILE A 97 -9.00 -14.28 2.01
C ILE A 97 -10.01 -13.29 1.45
N ASN A 98 -10.42 -13.43 0.20
CA ASN A 98 -11.40 -12.56 -0.44
C ASN A 98 -12.77 -12.64 0.25
N GLN A 99 -13.19 -13.82 0.67
CA GLN A 99 -14.43 -13.99 1.43
C GLN A 99 -14.35 -13.35 2.81
N GLU A 100 -13.22 -13.49 3.51
CA GLU A 100 -12.95 -12.81 4.77
C GLU A 100 -12.99 -11.28 4.58
N ARG A 101 -12.32 -10.78 3.56
CA ARG A 101 -12.29 -9.35 3.20
C ARG A 101 -13.68 -8.79 2.92
N LYS A 102 -14.50 -9.47 2.12
CA LYS A 102 -15.87 -9.03 1.82
C LYS A 102 -16.68 -8.74 3.09
N THR A 103 -16.61 -9.64 4.07
CA THR A 103 -17.34 -9.48 5.32
C THR A 103 -16.78 -8.31 6.16
N ARG A 104 -15.46 -8.24 6.30
CA ARG A 104 -14.79 -7.22 7.08
C ARG A 104 -14.91 -5.83 6.45
N PHE A 105 -14.77 -5.73 5.13
CA PHE A 105 -14.86 -4.47 4.40
C PHE A 105 -16.27 -3.86 4.44
N ALA A 106 -17.31 -4.68 4.46
CA ALA A 106 -18.68 -4.19 4.65
C ALA A 106 -18.86 -3.48 6.01
N GLN A 107 -18.17 -3.96 7.06
CA GLN A 107 -18.19 -3.28 8.35
C GLN A 107 -17.30 -2.03 8.35
N MET A 108 -16.11 -2.15 7.78
CA MET A 108 -15.18 -1.01 7.65
C MET A 108 -15.80 0.17 6.87
N ALA A 109 -16.54 -0.11 5.80
CA ALA A 109 -17.23 0.94 5.02
C ALA A 109 -18.24 1.72 5.87
N LYS A 110 -18.98 1.04 6.76
CA LYS A 110 -19.92 1.69 7.68
C LYS A 110 -19.20 2.54 8.71
N ASP A 111 -18.09 2.02 9.26
CA ASP A 111 -17.29 2.74 10.24
C ASP A 111 -16.61 3.97 9.63
N ASP A 112 -16.15 3.86 8.39
CA ASP A 112 -15.55 4.97 7.65
C ASP A 112 -16.57 6.06 7.35
N ALA A 113 -17.75 5.70 6.87
CA ALA A 113 -18.82 6.65 6.59
C ALA A 113 -19.26 7.43 7.84
N ALA A 114 -19.15 6.81 9.03
CA ALA A 114 -19.43 7.48 10.29
C ALA A 114 -18.30 8.40 10.78
N LYS A 115 -17.04 8.08 10.44
CA LYS A 115 -15.88 8.78 10.98
C LYS A 115 -15.30 9.84 10.04
N TYR A 116 -15.35 9.61 8.73
CA TYR A 116 -14.64 10.41 7.74
C TYR A 116 -15.59 11.00 6.72
N LYS A 117 -15.31 12.24 6.32
CA LYS A 117 -15.82 12.83 5.10
C LYS A 117 -14.69 12.83 4.08
N ILE A 118 -14.85 12.05 3.03
CA ILE A 118 -13.84 11.89 2.01
C ILE A 118 -14.21 12.80 0.85
N TYR A 119 -13.28 13.67 0.47
CA TYR A 119 -13.41 14.57 -0.67
C TYR A 119 -12.44 14.13 -1.74
N ARG A 120 -12.87 14.20 -2.98
CA ARG A 120 -11.99 13.95 -4.12
C ARG A 120 -11.81 15.25 -4.88
N LEU A 121 -10.55 15.63 -5.06
CA LEU A 121 -10.20 16.80 -5.86
C LEU A 121 -9.69 16.33 -7.22
N THR A 122 -10.38 16.73 -8.28
CA THR A 122 -9.95 16.56 -9.67
C THR A 122 -9.51 17.90 -10.26
N LEU A 123 -8.84 17.85 -11.42
CA LEU A 123 -8.44 19.09 -12.12
C LEU A 123 -9.65 19.95 -12.53
N ASP A 124 -10.78 19.32 -12.77
CA ASP A 124 -12.02 20.00 -13.15
C ASP A 124 -12.67 20.73 -11.96
N ASP A 125 -12.41 20.25 -10.74
CA ASP A 125 -13.00 20.78 -9.51
C ASP A 125 -12.19 21.92 -8.88
N ILE A 126 -11.01 22.25 -9.42
CA ILE A 126 -10.10 23.28 -8.85
C ILE A 126 -10.81 24.63 -8.68
N ASN A 127 -11.73 24.98 -9.56
CA ASN A 127 -12.47 26.24 -9.54
C ASN A 127 -13.84 26.11 -8.86
N ALA A 128 -14.18 24.96 -8.33
CA ALA A 128 -15.45 24.75 -7.63
C ALA A 128 -15.43 25.47 -6.27
N PRO A 129 -16.52 26.14 -5.87
CA PRO A 129 -16.59 26.86 -4.60
C PRO A 129 -16.55 25.91 -3.38
N GLU A 130 -16.95 24.65 -3.57
CA GLU A 130 -16.92 23.61 -2.53
C GLU A 130 -16.31 22.34 -3.10
N LEU A 131 -15.58 21.61 -2.25
CA LEU A 131 -15.01 20.32 -2.64
C LEU A 131 -16.12 19.26 -2.74
N PRO A 132 -16.18 18.51 -3.85
CA PRO A 132 -17.15 17.44 -4.00
C PRO A 132 -16.82 16.28 -3.05
N LEU A 133 -17.86 15.72 -2.43
CA LEU A 133 -17.72 14.47 -1.68
C LEU A 133 -17.41 13.34 -2.65
N ALA A 134 -16.46 12.50 -2.29
CA ALA A 134 -16.12 11.31 -3.07
C ALA A 134 -17.35 10.38 -3.15
N ASN A 135 -17.70 9.98 -4.37
CA ASN A 135 -18.76 9.02 -4.62
C ASN A 135 -18.13 7.74 -5.18
N PRO A 136 -18.01 6.67 -4.36
CA PRO A 136 -17.31 5.46 -4.78
C PRO A 136 -17.92 4.81 -6.04
N GLU A 137 -19.23 4.93 -6.28
CA GLU A 137 -19.87 4.37 -7.46
C GLU A 137 -19.47 5.11 -8.75
N LYS A 138 -19.39 6.44 -8.71
CA LYS A 138 -18.98 7.25 -9.86
C LYS A 138 -17.46 7.25 -10.07
N ASP A 139 -16.73 7.14 -8.98
CA ASP A 139 -15.27 7.16 -9.03
C ASP A 139 -14.71 5.89 -9.67
N ASN A 140 -15.33 4.74 -9.45
CA ASN A 140 -14.95 3.48 -10.09
C ASN A 140 -15.18 3.50 -11.61
N GLU A 141 -16.26 4.13 -12.08
CA GLU A 141 -16.53 4.22 -13.52
C GLU A 141 -15.46 5.01 -14.27
N GLN A 142 -14.84 6.02 -13.66
CA GLN A 142 -13.80 6.84 -14.30
C GLN A 142 -12.44 6.13 -14.43
N PHE A 143 -12.14 5.16 -13.56
CA PHE A 143 -10.89 4.39 -13.62
C PHE A 143 -10.95 3.13 -14.47
N MET A 144 -12.12 2.72 -14.90
CA MET A 144 -12.34 1.54 -15.73
C MET A 144 -11.89 1.69 -17.20
N HIS A 145 -11.21 2.77 -17.56
CA HIS A 145 -10.62 2.96 -18.90
C HIS A 145 -9.19 2.41 -19.05
N VAL A 146 -8.71 1.61 -18.11
CA VAL A 146 -7.57 0.75 -18.41
C VAL A 146 -8.06 -0.31 -19.38
N ALA A 147 -7.52 -0.32 -20.60
CA ALA A 147 -7.83 -1.33 -21.60
C ALA A 147 -7.78 -2.70 -20.93
N GLU A 148 -8.94 -3.35 -20.84
CA GLU A 148 -9.02 -4.70 -20.29
C GLU A 148 -8.13 -5.58 -21.17
N ASP A 149 -7.02 -6.02 -20.64
CA ASP A 149 -6.24 -7.08 -21.24
C ASP A 149 -7.12 -8.34 -21.17
N PRO A 150 -7.65 -8.85 -22.29
CA PRO A 150 -8.54 -10.00 -22.28
C PRO A 150 -7.86 -11.27 -21.77
N THR A 151 -6.53 -11.22 -21.55
CA THR A 151 -5.73 -12.32 -21.00
C THR A 151 -5.39 -12.11 -19.51
N ALA A 152 -5.70 -10.95 -18.93
CA ALA A 152 -5.55 -10.72 -17.52
C ALA A 152 -6.58 -11.55 -16.76
N GLU A 153 -6.12 -12.40 -15.84
CA GLU A 153 -7.03 -13.03 -14.88
C GLU A 153 -7.75 -11.92 -14.10
N LEU A 154 -9.07 -11.91 -14.17
CA LEU A 154 -9.89 -10.96 -13.43
C LEU A 154 -9.53 -11.06 -11.94
N ASP A 155 -8.96 -10.00 -11.42
CA ASP A 155 -8.72 -9.88 -9.99
C ASP A 155 -10.07 -9.68 -9.28
N ASP A 156 -10.58 -10.75 -8.67
CA ASP A 156 -11.81 -10.75 -7.90
C ASP A 156 -11.64 -10.28 -6.45
N SER A 157 -10.49 -9.68 -6.14
CA SER A 157 -10.19 -9.13 -4.83
C SER A 157 -11.10 -7.93 -4.54
N PRO A 158 -11.76 -7.91 -3.38
CA PRO A 158 -12.60 -6.78 -3.02
C PRO A 158 -11.75 -5.53 -2.81
N GLU A 159 -12.21 -4.41 -3.35
CA GLU A 159 -11.57 -3.11 -3.17
C GLU A 159 -11.64 -2.64 -1.72
N TYR A 160 -10.61 -1.90 -1.30
CA TYR A 160 -10.59 -1.33 0.04
C TYR A 160 -11.66 -0.24 0.21
N PRO A 161 -12.44 -0.28 1.29
CA PRO A 161 -13.45 0.74 1.55
C PRO A 161 -12.85 2.14 1.53
N SER A 162 -13.57 3.06 0.90
CA SER A 162 -13.16 4.47 0.80
C SER A 162 -11.84 4.70 0.04
N GLY A 163 -11.34 3.73 -0.71
CA GLY A 163 -10.05 3.78 -1.38
C GLY A 163 -8.86 3.83 -0.42
N LEU A 164 -9.08 3.54 0.87
CA LEU A 164 -8.05 3.59 1.89
C LEU A 164 -7.48 2.18 2.11
N ASP A 165 -6.33 1.91 1.54
CA ASP A 165 -5.56 0.70 1.81
C ASP A 165 -5.01 0.68 3.26
N PRO A 166 -4.51 -0.45 3.76
CA PRO A 166 -4.01 -0.56 5.13
C PRO A 166 -2.86 0.39 5.44
N GLU A 167 -1.99 0.67 4.47
CA GLU A 167 -0.84 1.57 4.65
C GLU A 167 -1.30 3.01 4.80
N LEU A 168 -2.23 3.45 3.95
CA LEU A 168 -2.79 4.78 4.00
C LEU A 168 -3.61 4.99 5.29
N ARG A 169 -4.39 3.98 5.70
CA ARG A 169 -5.10 4.01 6.99
C ARG A 169 -4.16 4.18 8.16
N GLU A 170 -3.07 3.44 8.19
CA GLU A 170 -2.09 3.58 9.26
C GLU A 170 -1.39 4.94 9.20
N GLY A 171 -1.11 5.47 8.00
CA GLY A 171 -0.61 6.83 7.81
C GLY A 171 -1.54 7.88 8.45
N ILE A 172 -2.84 7.77 8.21
CA ILE A 172 -3.86 8.66 8.80
C ILE A 172 -3.87 8.53 10.34
N ASN A 173 -3.80 7.31 10.87
CA ASN A 173 -3.76 7.07 12.31
C ASN A 173 -2.51 7.70 12.96
N ILE A 174 -1.35 7.58 12.32
CA ILE A 174 -0.11 8.21 12.80
C ILE A 174 -0.25 9.73 12.85
N VAL A 175 -0.82 10.34 11.81
CA VAL A 175 -1.06 11.79 11.78
C VAL A 175 -2.03 12.22 12.88
N GLN A 176 -3.09 11.46 13.10
CA GLN A 176 -4.03 11.72 14.20
C GLN A 176 -3.35 11.64 15.57
N ASP A 177 -2.49 10.65 15.79
CA ASP A 177 -1.74 10.51 17.03
C ASP A 177 -0.73 11.66 17.23
N MET A 178 -0.09 12.13 16.16
CA MET A 178 0.75 13.34 16.19
C MET A 178 -0.05 14.56 16.65
N LEU A 179 -1.23 14.78 16.09
CA LEU A 179 -2.08 15.90 16.46
C LEU A 179 -2.53 15.84 17.93
N LYS A 180 -2.89 14.65 18.42
CA LYS A 180 -3.26 14.46 19.82
C LYS A 180 -2.10 14.77 20.76
N GLN A 181 -0.88 14.34 20.43
CA GLN A 181 0.31 14.63 21.24
C GLN A 181 0.65 16.13 21.25
N GLN A 182 0.51 16.82 20.12
CA GLN A 182 0.73 18.27 20.05
C GLN A 182 -0.27 19.06 20.89
N THR A 183 -1.54 18.63 20.91
CA THR A 183 -2.58 19.28 21.75
C THR A 183 -2.42 19.02 23.23
N SER A 184 -1.83 17.87 23.61
CA SER A 184 -1.59 17.51 25.02
C SER A 184 -0.36 18.22 25.62
N THR A 185 0.49 18.82 24.81
CA THR A 185 1.72 19.52 25.24
C THR A 185 1.53 21.03 25.39
N LYS A 186 0.35 21.55 25.05
CA LYS A 186 -0.08 22.93 25.30
C LYS A 186 -0.90 23.01 26.58
#